data_45699d02e7979c4a6aaa90fc1420e712
#
_entry.id   45699d02e7979c4a6aaa90fc1420e712
#
_cell.length_a   1.000
_cell.length_b   1.000
_cell.length_c   1.000
_cell.angle_alpha   90.00
_cell.angle_beta   90.00
_cell.angle_gamma   90.00
#
_symmetry.space_group_name_H-M   'P 1'
#
loop_
_entity.id
_entity.type
_entity.pdbx_description
1 polymer ?
#
loop_
_entity_poly.entity_id
_entity_poly.type
_entity_poly.pdbx_seq_one_letter_code
_entity_poly.pdbx_strand_id
1 'polypeptide(L)'
;MFECKYKYELEDSLTSARYVYRSQRRTKDKVIAIMIPIMLVLMVALLVVDIVNKKSFVLDIVLIACLVVLQVLYLMIPVSLNRAQKKSFYGQHLDEMDELAITIDNTTCTEVLMKDGKEFAKNLHSLKSLTSYLEDDNRLVLVFNSAEYVCLRKANIVGDINQLKTLLQKAMAKGKKK
;
A
#
# COMPACT_ATOMS: atom_id res chain seq x y z
N MET A 1 0.45 -21.23 -16.70
CA MET A 1 0.62 -19.87 -17.22
C MET A 1 -0.69 -19.15 -17.00
N PHE A 2 -0.67 -17.96 -16.41
CA PHE A 2 -1.84 -17.12 -16.16
C PHE A 2 -1.63 -15.80 -16.87
N GLU A 3 -2.70 -15.28 -17.48
CA GLU A 3 -2.67 -14.01 -18.18
C GLU A 3 -3.74 -13.08 -17.62
N CYS A 4 -3.43 -11.77 -17.57
CA CYS A 4 -4.38 -10.75 -17.16
C CYS A 4 -4.14 -9.51 -18.03
N LYS A 5 -5.16 -9.06 -18.74
CA LYS A 5 -5.08 -7.92 -19.64
C LYS A 5 -6.18 -6.92 -19.32
N TYR A 6 -5.82 -5.68 -19.10
CA TYR A 6 -6.78 -4.63 -18.81
C TYR A 6 -6.15 -3.24 -18.98
N LYS A 7 -6.99 -2.22 -19.11
CA LYS A 7 -6.53 -0.83 -19.07
C LYS A 7 -6.19 -0.46 -17.63
N TYR A 8 -4.91 -0.10 -17.39
CA TYR A 8 -4.45 0.29 -16.05
C TYR A 8 -4.94 1.69 -15.71
N GLU A 9 -5.68 1.82 -14.62
CA GLU A 9 -6.29 3.06 -14.21
C GLU A 9 -5.63 3.60 -12.93
N LEU A 10 -5.76 4.94 -12.73
CA LEU A 10 -5.26 5.59 -11.53
C LEU A 10 -5.79 4.93 -10.25
N GLU A 11 -7.03 4.44 -10.27
CA GLU A 11 -7.64 3.77 -9.13
C GLU A 11 -6.92 2.47 -8.76
N ASP A 12 -6.44 1.70 -9.74
CA ASP A 12 -5.65 0.49 -9.50
C ASP A 12 -4.33 0.83 -8.82
N SER A 13 -3.66 1.88 -9.29
CA SER A 13 -2.43 2.39 -8.68
C SER A 13 -2.65 2.85 -7.24
N LEU A 14 -3.67 3.68 -6.98
CA LEU A 14 -3.97 4.21 -5.65
C LEU A 14 -4.39 3.10 -4.66
N THR A 15 -5.22 2.16 -5.11
CA THR A 15 -5.70 1.06 -4.27
C THR A 15 -4.54 0.13 -3.92
N SER A 16 -3.73 -0.25 -4.89
CA SER A 16 -2.56 -1.11 -4.68
C SER A 16 -1.56 -0.47 -3.72
N ALA A 17 -1.24 0.81 -3.92
CA ALA A 17 -0.33 1.54 -3.02
C ALA A 17 -0.85 1.60 -1.58
N ARG A 18 -2.17 1.81 -1.38
CA ARG A 18 -2.79 1.78 -0.05
C ARG A 18 -2.72 0.40 0.60
N TYR A 19 -2.93 -0.68 -0.18
CA TYR A 19 -2.82 -2.05 0.32
C TYR A 19 -1.39 -2.37 0.73
N VAL A 20 -0.41 -2.06 -0.12
CA VAL A 20 1.01 -2.26 0.19
C VAL A 20 1.39 -1.48 1.46
N TYR A 21 1.03 -0.20 1.54
CA TYR A 21 1.27 0.61 2.72
C TYR A 21 0.66 -0.01 3.99
N ARG A 22 -0.62 -0.44 3.93
CA ARG A 22 -1.29 -1.07 5.08
C ARG A 22 -0.64 -2.39 5.50
N SER A 23 -0.19 -3.21 4.53
CA SER A 23 0.43 -4.50 4.81
C SER A 23 1.83 -4.37 5.40
N GLN A 24 2.57 -3.34 4.98
CA GLN A 24 3.92 -3.05 5.48
C GLN A 24 3.92 -2.34 6.82
N ARG A 25 2.77 -1.78 7.22
CA ARG A 25 2.62 -1.06 8.48
C ARG A 25 2.87 -1.99 9.65
N ARG A 26 3.99 -1.77 10.35
CA ARG A 26 4.39 -2.57 11.50
C ARG A 26 3.36 -2.46 12.63
N THR A 27 3.29 -3.48 13.46
CA THR A 27 2.42 -3.47 14.66
C THR A 27 2.67 -2.23 15.52
N LYS A 28 3.93 -1.78 15.61
CA LYS A 28 4.32 -0.55 16.33
C LYS A 28 3.60 0.69 15.81
N ASP A 29 3.46 0.84 14.49
CA ASP A 29 2.78 2.00 13.89
C ASP A 29 1.28 1.99 14.18
N LYS A 30 0.68 0.80 14.27
CA LYS A 30 -0.73 0.64 14.67
C LYS A 30 -0.93 1.02 16.13
N VAL A 31 -0.01 0.60 17.00
CA VAL A 31 -0.01 0.97 18.43
C VAL A 31 0.12 2.48 18.59
N ILE A 32 1.07 3.13 17.90
CA ILE A 32 1.25 4.57 17.94
C ILE A 32 -0.02 5.30 17.53
N ALA A 33 -0.71 4.83 16.48
CA ALA A 33 -1.96 5.41 16.00
C ALA A 33 -3.08 5.43 17.05
N ILE A 34 -3.11 4.43 17.93
CA ILE A 34 -4.10 4.32 19.01
C ILE A 34 -3.63 5.07 20.25
N MET A 35 -2.33 5.04 20.54
CA MET A 35 -1.76 5.67 21.74
C MET A 35 -1.83 7.19 21.71
N ILE A 36 -1.60 7.84 20.54
CA ILE A 36 -1.63 9.32 20.46
C ILE A 36 -2.99 9.89 20.91
N PRO A 37 -4.15 9.45 20.39
CA PRO A 37 -5.43 9.98 20.85
C PRO A 37 -5.72 9.66 22.33
N ILE A 38 -5.30 8.50 22.84
CA ILE A 38 -5.44 8.16 24.27
C ILE A 38 -4.61 9.12 25.13
N MET A 39 -3.34 9.35 24.75
CA MET A 39 -2.48 10.29 25.46
C MET A 39 -3.05 11.70 25.44
N LEU A 40 -3.65 12.13 24.34
CA LEU A 40 -4.27 13.44 24.21
C LEU A 40 -5.44 13.59 25.18
N VAL A 41 -6.30 12.58 25.30
CA VAL A 41 -7.42 12.59 26.27
C VAL A 41 -6.91 12.66 27.72
N LEU A 42 -5.87 11.89 28.05
CA LEU A 42 -5.26 11.91 29.38
C LEU A 42 -4.64 13.27 29.71
N MET A 43 -3.95 13.89 28.76
CA MET A 43 -3.36 15.21 28.96
C MET A 43 -4.42 16.30 29.15
N VAL A 44 -5.53 16.23 28.41
CA VAL A 44 -6.65 17.17 28.62
C VAL A 44 -7.25 16.98 30.03
N ALA A 45 -7.38 15.75 30.50
CA ALA A 45 -7.89 15.47 31.85
C ALA A 45 -6.93 16.04 32.92
N LEU A 46 -5.61 15.88 32.76
CA LEU A 46 -4.60 16.45 33.65
C LEU A 46 -4.66 17.98 33.67
N LEU A 47 -4.77 18.60 32.49
CA LEU A 47 -4.92 20.06 32.36
C LEU A 47 -6.12 20.57 33.19
N VAL A 48 -7.25 19.90 33.12
CA VAL A 48 -8.45 20.28 33.92
C VAL A 48 -8.17 20.18 35.42
N VAL A 49 -7.49 19.12 35.87
CA VAL A 49 -7.10 18.93 37.27
C VAL A 49 -6.16 20.02 37.75
N ASP A 50 -5.16 20.39 36.93
CA ASP A 50 -4.18 21.42 37.29
C ASP A 50 -4.81 22.83 37.30
N ILE A 51 -5.74 23.14 36.43
CA ILE A 51 -6.54 24.37 36.46
C ILE A 51 -7.34 24.47 37.77
N VAL A 52 -8.05 23.38 38.12
CA VAL A 52 -8.87 23.33 39.36
C VAL A 52 -7.99 23.50 40.59
N ASN A 53 -6.79 22.92 40.61
CA ASN A 53 -5.84 23.02 41.72
C ASN A 53 -4.98 24.31 41.70
N LYS A 54 -5.23 25.25 40.76
CA LYS A 54 -4.50 26.49 40.57
C LYS A 54 -2.99 26.30 40.41
N LYS A 55 -2.59 25.18 39.79
CA LYS A 55 -1.19 24.92 39.42
C LYS A 55 -0.84 25.53 38.06
N SER A 56 0.47 25.61 37.78
CA SER A 56 0.93 26.05 36.46
C SER A 56 0.57 25.00 35.39
N PHE A 57 -0.18 25.40 34.39
CA PHE A 57 -0.65 24.53 33.28
C PHE A 57 0.05 24.82 31.94
N VAL A 58 1.09 25.64 31.94
CA VAL A 58 1.78 26.01 30.69
C VAL A 58 2.39 24.79 29.97
N LEU A 59 2.99 23.89 30.76
CA LEU A 59 3.60 22.68 30.23
C LEU A 59 2.55 21.75 29.57
N ASP A 60 1.38 21.63 30.17
CA ASP A 60 0.28 20.79 29.67
C ASP A 60 -0.22 21.30 28.33
N ILE A 61 -0.37 22.63 28.18
CA ILE A 61 -0.75 23.24 26.90
C ILE A 61 0.27 22.93 25.81
N VAL A 62 1.58 23.06 26.12
CA VAL A 62 2.66 22.76 25.16
C VAL A 62 2.62 21.30 24.74
N LEU A 63 2.46 20.37 25.68
CA LEU A 63 2.40 18.94 25.39
C LEU A 63 1.16 18.57 24.55
N ILE A 64 -0.01 19.13 24.87
CA ILE A 64 -1.23 18.95 24.08
C ILE A 64 -1.02 19.46 22.67
N ALA A 65 -0.44 20.65 22.49
CA ALA A 65 -0.14 21.20 21.17
C ALA A 65 0.79 20.29 20.36
N CYS A 66 1.85 19.75 20.97
CA CYS A 66 2.73 18.78 20.33
C CYS A 66 2.00 17.50 19.91
N LEU A 67 1.13 16.94 20.76
CA LEU A 67 0.35 15.75 20.45
C LEU A 67 -0.63 16.01 19.30
N VAL A 68 -1.29 17.16 19.27
CA VAL A 68 -2.17 17.56 18.16
C VAL A 68 -1.41 17.63 16.85
N VAL A 69 -0.23 18.25 16.82
CA VAL A 69 0.63 18.33 15.64
C VAL A 69 1.00 16.92 15.16
N LEU A 70 1.44 16.05 16.07
CA LEU A 70 1.76 14.65 15.72
C LEU A 70 0.57 13.91 15.14
N GLN A 71 -0.61 14.10 15.72
CA GLN A 71 -1.85 13.48 15.21
C GLN A 71 -2.19 13.97 13.79
N VAL A 72 -2.07 15.27 13.53
CA VAL A 72 -2.29 15.86 12.19
C VAL A 72 -1.30 15.30 11.17
N LEU A 73 -0.01 15.27 11.51
CA LEU A 73 1.02 14.70 10.64
C LEU A 73 0.72 13.25 10.31
N TYR A 74 0.31 12.47 11.31
CA TYR A 74 -0.06 11.07 11.12
C TYR A 74 -1.26 10.88 10.17
N LEU A 75 -2.29 11.72 10.30
CA LEU A 75 -3.46 11.71 9.42
C LEU A 75 -3.14 12.18 7.99
N MET A 76 -2.08 12.97 7.80
CA MET A 76 -1.64 13.44 6.48
C MET A 76 -0.91 12.36 5.66
N ILE A 77 -0.42 11.27 6.28
CA ILE A 77 0.33 10.22 5.58
C ILE A 77 -0.46 9.62 4.39
N PRO A 78 -1.72 9.15 4.52
CA PRO A 78 -2.45 8.60 3.39
C PRO A 78 -2.75 9.63 2.30
N VAL A 79 -2.89 10.91 2.67
CA VAL A 79 -3.09 12.00 1.70
C VAL A 79 -1.82 12.24 0.88
N SER A 80 -0.65 12.28 1.55
CA SER A 80 0.64 12.45 0.88
C SER A 80 0.96 11.26 -0.02
N LEU A 81 0.66 10.03 0.42
CA LEU A 81 0.80 8.82 -0.39
C LEU A 81 -0.04 8.90 -1.66
N ASN A 82 -1.31 9.29 -1.56
CA ASN A 82 -2.18 9.44 -2.72
C ASN A 82 -1.66 10.51 -3.70
N ARG A 83 -1.14 11.64 -3.18
CA ARG A 83 -0.54 12.69 -4.02
C ARG A 83 0.71 12.18 -4.74
N ALA A 84 1.59 11.47 -4.03
CA ALA A 84 2.79 10.89 -4.61
C ALA A 84 2.46 9.88 -5.71
N GLN A 85 1.47 9.00 -5.47
CA GLN A 85 1.01 8.04 -6.47
C GLN A 85 0.39 8.69 -7.70
N LYS A 86 -0.44 9.71 -7.52
CA LYS A 86 -0.98 10.49 -8.65
C LYS A 86 0.15 11.11 -9.48
N LYS A 87 1.11 11.75 -8.80
CA LYS A 87 2.26 12.37 -9.49
C LYS A 87 3.09 11.33 -10.25
N SER A 88 3.31 10.15 -9.66
CA SER A 88 4.02 9.05 -10.33
C SER A 88 3.25 8.51 -11.52
N PHE A 89 1.94 8.30 -11.39
CA PHE A 89 1.08 7.78 -12.45
C PHE A 89 1.11 8.68 -13.70
N TYR A 90 0.85 9.97 -13.53
CA TYR A 90 0.89 10.94 -14.63
C TYR A 90 2.32 11.25 -15.09
N GLY A 91 3.29 11.25 -14.19
CA GLY A 91 4.70 11.49 -14.57
C GLY A 91 5.32 10.34 -15.36
N GLN A 92 4.76 9.15 -15.26
CA GLN A 92 5.14 7.99 -16.09
C GLN A 92 4.23 7.81 -17.31
N HIS A 93 3.32 8.75 -17.58
CA HIS A 93 2.37 8.69 -18.68
C HIS A 93 1.53 7.41 -18.72
N LEU A 94 1.21 6.84 -17.54
CA LEU A 94 0.43 5.62 -17.44
C LEU A 94 -1.04 5.81 -17.83
N ASP A 95 -1.54 7.04 -17.81
CA ASP A 95 -2.86 7.44 -18.30
C ASP A 95 -2.99 7.36 -19.83
N GLU A 96 -1.86 7.40 -20.55
CA GLU A 96 -1.80 7.30 -22.00
C GLU A 96 -1.68 5.85 -22.51
N MET A 97 -1.55 4.88 -21.60
CA MET A 97 -1.41 3.47 -21.96
C MET A 97 -2.77 2.84 -22.29
N ASP A 98 -2.79 2.06 -23.35
CA ASP A 98 -4.00 1.38 -23.80
C ASP A 98 -4.30 0.13 -22.98
N GLU A 99 -3.27 -0.66 -22.73
CA GLU A 99 -3.38 -1.96 -22.07
C GLU A 99 -2.17 -2.27 -21.20
N LEU A 100 -2.42 -2.86 -20.04
CA LEU A 100 -1.44 -3.57 -19.23
C LEU A 100 -1.67 -5.06 -19.38
N ALA A 101 -0.70 -5.77 -19.95
CA ALA A 101 -0.68 -7.22 -20.06
C ALA A 101 0.24 -7.82 -18.99
N ILE A 102 -0.29 -8.66 -18.14
CA ILE A 102 0.46 -9.36 -17.09
C ILE A 102 0.45 -10.85 -17.39
N THR A 103 1.62 -11.46 -17.42
CA THR A 103 1.78 -12.89 -17.60
C THR A 103 2.51 -13.47 -16.40
N ILE A 104 1.95 -14.50 -15.79
CA ILE A 104 2.57 -15.20 -14.65
C ILE A 104 2.81 -16.65 -15.04
N ASP A 105 4.06 -17.05 -14.99
CA ASP A 105 4.48 -18.44 -15.13
C ASP A 105 4.96 -19.02 -13.80
N ASN A 106 5.66 -20.16 -13.79
CA ASN A 106 6.12 -20.84 -12.59
C ASN A 106 7.26 -20.10 -11.85
N THR A 107 7.93 -19.14 -12.51
CA THR A 107 9.17 -18.51 -12.02
C THR A 107 9.15 -17.00 -12.07
N THR A 108 8.38 -16.44 -13.01
CA THR A 108 8.38 -15.01 -13.30
C THR A 108 6.98 -14.44 -13.41
N CYS A 109 6.87 -13.15 -13.13
CA CYS A 109 5.73 -12.30 -13.42
C CYS A 109 6.21 -11.20 -14.35
N THR A 110 5.67 -11.15 -15.56
CA THR A 110 6.02 -10.18 -16.59
C THR A 110 4.88 -9.20 -16.75
N GLU A 111 5.17 -7.91 -16.65
CA GLU A 111 4.26 -6.81 -16.98
C GLU A 111 4.71 -6.17 -18.29
N VAL A 112 3.78 -5.98 -19.21
CA VAL A 112 4.01 -5.27 -20.47
C VAL A 112 2.98 -4.15 -20.58
N LEU A 113 3.46 -2.93 -20.68
CA LEU A 113 2.64 -1.74 -20.96
C LEU A 113 2.58 -1.53 -22.46
N MET A 114 1.37 -1.43 -23.00
CA MET A 114 1.12 -1.24 -24.42
C MET A 114 0.60 0.16 -24.69
N LYS A 115 1.11 0.81 -25.74
CA LYS A 115 0.62 2.07 -26.28
C LYS A 115 0.57 1.99 -27.81
N ASP A 116 -0.58 2.35 -28.39
CA ASP A 116 -0.82 2.26 -29.85
C ASP A 116 -0.50 0.86 -30.41
N GLY A 117 -0.82 -0.19 -29.66
CA GLY A 117 -0.56 -1.58 -30.02
C GLY A 117 0.90 -2.02 -30.02
N LYS A 118 1.81 -1.17 -29.49
CA LYS A 118 3.25 -1.45 -29.37
C LYS A 118 3.65 -1.57 -27.90
N GLU A 119 4.67 -2.39 -27.63
CA GLU A 119 5.28 -2.50 -26.31
C GLU A 119 5.98 -1.18 -25.98
N PHE A 120 5.51 -0.51 -24.91
CA PHE A 120 6.10 0.73 -24.40
C PHE A 120 7.12 0.46 -23.30
N ALA A 121 6.77 -0.41 -22.36
CA ALA A 121 7.66 -0.81 -21.27
C ALA A 121 7.40 -2.26 -20.88
N LYS A 122 8.45 -2.94 -20.41
CA LYS A 122 8.38 -4.31 -19.90
C LYS A 122 9.14 -4.43 -18.61
N ASN A 123 8.45 -4.93 -17.58
CA ASN A 123 9.02 -5.23 -16.29
C ASN A 123 8.99 -6.74 -16.04
N LEU A 124 10.06 -7.27 -15.48
CA LEU A 124 10.19 -8.68 -15.17
C LEU A 124 10.46 -8.84 -13.67
N HIS A 125 9.53 -9.49 -12.96
CA HIS A 125 9.65 -9.78 -11.54
C HIS A 125 9.86 -11.28 -11.33
N SER A 126 10.86 -11.64 -10.54
CA SER A 126 11.05 -13.04 -10.15
C SER A 126 10.04 -13.42 -9.06
N LEU A 127 9.30 -14.52 -9.22
CA LEU A 127 8.42 -15.00 -8.16
C LEU A 127 9.17 -15.41 -6.87
N LYS A 128 10.49 -15.59 -6.93
CA LYS A 128 11.32 -15.82 -5.74
C LYS A 128 11.41 -14.59 -4.84
N SER A 129 11.24 -13.38 -5.39
CA SER A 129 11.21 -12.12 -4.65
C SER A 129 9.82 -11.72 -4.14
N LEU A 130 8.80 -12.55 -4.40
CA LEU A 130 7.44 -12.32 -3.91
C LEU A 130 7.42 -12.43 -2.37
N THR A 131 7.08 -11.33 -1.70
CA THR A 131 7.02 -11.26 -0.24
C THR A 131 5.64 -11.54 0.31
N SER A 132 4.61 -11.07 -0.38
CA SER A 132 3.22 -11.30 -0.02
C SER A 132 2.31 -11.08 -1.22
N TYR A 133 1.06 -11.52 -1.11
CA TYR A 133 -0.02 -11.04 -1.95
C TYR A 133 -1.18 -10.56 -1.08
N LEU A 134 -1.89 -9.58 -1.56
CA LEU A 134 -3.03 -8.95 -0.91
C LEU A 134 -4.23 -9.08 -1.83
N GLU A 135 -5.38 -9.36 -1.27
CA GLU A 135 -6.58 -9.65 -2.05
C GLU A 135 -7.75 -8.81 -1.52
N ASP A 136 -8.52 -8.21 -2.44
CA ASP A 136 -9.86 -7.67 -2.20
C ASP A 136 -10.88 -8.36 -3.12
N ASP A 137 -12.10 -7.84 -3.16
CA ASP A 137 -13.18 -8.42 -3.98
C ASP A 137 -12.84 -8.41 -5.46
N ASN A 138 -12.16 -7.38 -5.95
CA ASN A 138 -11.92 -7.12 -7.37
C ASN A 138 -10.47 -7.33 -7.81
N ARG A 139 -9.51 -7.31 -6.87
CA ARG A 139 -8.08 -7.24 -7.18
C ARG A 139 -7.26 -8.26 -6.41
N LEU A 140 -6.16 -8.66 -7.01
CA LEU A 140 -5.07 -9.41 -6.39
C LEU A 140 -3.79 -8.61 -6.59
N VAL A 141 -3.20 -8.10 -5.51
CA VAL A 141 -1.97 -7.30 -5.54
C VAL A 141 -0.80 -8.14 -5.08
N LEU A 142 0.14 -8.38 -5.97
CA LEU A 142 1.40 -9.07 -5.70
C LEU A 142 2.42 -8.07 -5.20
N VAL A 143 3.10 -8.34 -4.10
CA VAL A 143 4.12 -7.46 -3.52
C VAL A 143 5.48 -8.13 -3.64
N PHE A 144 6.36 -7.51 -4.43
CA PHE A 144 7.73 -7.92 -4.63
C PHE A 144 8.64 -6.97 -3.84
N ASN A 145 9.52 -7.52 -3.01
CA ASN A 145 10.38 -6.70 -2.13
C ASN A 145 9.57 -5.69 -1.30
N SER A 146 10.16 -4.55 -0.93
CA SER A 146 9.51 -3.57 -0.07
C SER A 146 8.76 -2.46 -0.80
N ALA A 147 8.88 -2.35 -2.12
CA ALA A 147 8.38 -1.20 -2.87
C ALA A 147 7.67 -1.52 -4.19
N GLU A 148 7.96 -2.67 -4.78
CA GLU A 148 7.39 -3.07 -6.08
C GLU A 148 6.11 -3.87 -5.88
N TYR A 149 5.10 -3.58 -6.67
CA TYR A 149 3.85 -4.33 -6.65
C TYR A 149 3.25 -4.45 -8.06
N VAL A 150 2.54 -5.53 -8.28
CA VAL A 150 1.79 -5.83 -9.51
C VAL A 150 0.32 -6.01 -9.15
N CYS A 151 -0.54 -5.26 -9.80
CA CYS A 151 -1.99 -5.34 -9.59
C CYS A 151 -2.64 -6.22 -10.68
N LEU A 152 -3.45 -7.17 -10.29
CA LEU A 152 -4.25 -8.01 -11.19
C LEU A 152 -5.73 -7.75 -10.92
N ARG A 153 -6.51 -7.42 -11.94
CA ARG A 153 -7.98 -7.39 -11.84
C ARG A 153 -8.51 -8.81 -11.97
N LYS A 154 -9.18 -9.31 -10.93
CA LYS A 154 -9.67 -10.70 -10.89
C LYS A 154 -10.57 -11.07 -12.07
N ALA A 155 -11.42 -10.15 -12.50
CA ALA A 155 -12.32 -10.34 -13.65
C ALA A 155 -11.59 -10.55 -14.99
N ASN A 156 -10.32 -10.15 -15.07
CA ASN A 156 -9.51 -10.20 -16.29
C ASN A 156 -8.46 -11.33 -16.26
N ILE A 157 -8.41 -12.12 -15.19
CA ILE A 157 -7.47 -13.24 -15.08
C ILE A 157 -8.00 -14.40 -15.93
N VAL A 158 -7.19 -14.81 -16.89
CA VAL A 158 -7.42 -16.03 -17.68
C VAL A 158 -6.79 -17.20 -16.93
N GLY A 159 -7.63 -18.13 -16.47
CA GLY A 159 -7.22 -19.30 -15.70
C GLY A 159 -7.92 -19.39 -14.33
N ASP A 160 -7.62 -20.45 -13.58
CA ASP A 160 -8.18 -20.67 -12.26
C ASP A 160 -7.43 -19.86 -11.19
N ILE A 161 -8.12 -18.91 -10.57
CA ILE A 161 -7.59 -18.04 -9.52
C ILE A 161 -7.06 -18.86 -8.32
N ASN A 162 -7.68 -19.99 -7.98
CA ASN A 162 -7.24 -20.82 -6.86
C ASN A 162 -5.92 -21.52 -7.18
N GLN A 163 -5.73 -21.94 -8.43
CA GLN A 163 -4.44 -22.48 -8.90
C GLN A 163 -3.36 -21.39 -8.88
N LEU A 164 -3.69 -20.16 -9.30
CA LEU A 164 -2.79 -19.01 -9.20
C LEU A 164 -2.38 -18.77 -7.75
N LYS A 165 -3.33 -18.70 -6.82
CA LYS A 165 -3.04 -18.53 -5.38
C LYS A 165 -2.13 -19.64 -4.84
N THR A 166 -2.37 -20.88 -5.24
CA THR A 166 -1.53 -22.02 -4.85
C THR A 166 -0.10 -21.87 -5.36
N LEU A 167 0.08 -21.40 -6.60
CA LEU A 167 1.38 -21.12 -7.19
C LEU A 167 2.11 -20.01 -6.41
N LEU A 168 1.42 -18.90 -6.09
CA LEU A 168 1.97 -17.78 -5.33
C LEU A 168 2.39 -18.21 -3.91
N GLN A 169 1.58 -19.02 -3.22
CA GLN A 169 1.91 -19.56 -1.90
C GLN A 169 3.15 -20.45 -1.94
N LYS A 170 3.27 -21.30 -2.96
CA LYS A 170 4.49 -22.14 -3.16
C LYS A 170 5.72 -21.27 -3.44
N ALA A 171 5.58 -20.19 -4.22
CA ALA A 171 6.68 -19.26 -4.50
C ALA A 171 7.17 -18.56 -3.22
N MET A 172 6.25 -18.03 -2.40
CA MET A 172 6.58 -17.40 -1.11
C MET A 172 7.23 -18.37 -0.11
N ALA A 173 6.77 -19.63 -0.06
CA ALA A 173 7.36 -20.65 0.81
C ALA A 173 8.81 -20.98 0.43
N LYS A 174 9.14 -20.95 -0.87
CA LYS A 174 10.52 -21.14 -1.37
C LYS A 174 11.41 -19.91 -1.12
N GLY A 175 10.86 -18.70 -1.17
CA GLY A 175 11.60 -17.45 -0.92
C GLY A 175 12.02 -17.27 0.54
N LYS A 176 11.24 -17.80 1.51
CA LYS A 176 11.54 -17.73 2.95
C LYS A 176 12.61 -18.70 3.45
N LYS A 177 13.05 -19.67 2.64
CA LYS A 177 14.07 -20.67 3.02
C LYS A 177 15.51 -20.24 2.74
N LYS A 178 15.73 -19.00 2.37
CA LYS A 178 17.04 -18.36 2.24
C LYS A 178 17.18 -17.27 3.30
#